data_8fdf0d8f318854c472b8ce0b8b4c731a
#
_entry.id   8fdf0d8f318854c472b8ce0b8b4c731a
#
_cell.length_a   1.000
_cell.length_b   1.000
_cell.length_c   1.000
_cell.angle_alpha   90.00
_cell.angle_beta   90.00
_cell.angle_gamma   90.00
#
_symmetry.space_group_name_H-M   'P 1'
#
loop_
_entity.id
_entity.type
_entity.pdbx_description
1 polymer ?
#
loop_
_entity_poly.entity_id
_entity_poly.type
_entity_poly.pdbx_seq_one_letter_code
_entity_poly.pdbx_strand_id
1 'polypeptide(L)'
;MRSDIEIADSVVLSNICDIAEKAGIDEKYVENYGRYKAKIDLSYLSDNKEKKDGKLILVTAITPTPLGEGKTTTTIGLGDGLRKIGKKAVLALREPSMGPVFGVKGGATGGGMAQVAPMADINLHFNGDFHAIEAANNLLCAMVDNHIFQGNDLNIDPSTITIRRAMDMNDRELRHIVAGLGAKNGVVREDGFDITVASEVMAVFCLSSSLMDLKERLGRIIVGYTYNGEVITAKDLKAEGAMSAILKDALKPNLVQSLEGTPAFIHGGPFANIAHGCNSILATKMALKTGDYVVTEAGFGADLGAEKFFDIKCRTASLKPDAVVLVATVRALKMHGGVKKQDLSNPNPEAVAKGCVNLKRHIRNIKDVFSLPVVVALNNFITDTEEEVLEVKKASEEEGVEMILSKAWEKGGEGSIELAEKVLELTEKPSNLSFSYRAEDTIEDKIKNVVTKVYGGAKVTFAPGVKTKIKKAVEIGMAGAPICMAKTQYSFSDDPKKLGAPEGFTLTVRDIRISRGAGSIVVLTGEIMTMPGLPKESQAEKIDVLEDGRIVGLM
;
A
#
# COMPACT_ATOMS: atom_id res chain seq x y z
N MET A 1 30.65 -2.31 -0.52
CA MET A 1 29.48 -2.77 -1.31
C MET A 1 28.88 -1.52 -1.93
N ARG A 2 28.53 -1.53 -3.21
CA ARG A 2 27.89 -0.36 -3.86
C ARG A 2 26.53 -0.10 -3.22
N SER A 3 26.15 1.17 -3.08
CA SER A 3 24.82 1.57 -2.64
C SER A 3 23.75 1.27 -3.71
N ASP A 4 22.48 1.25 -3.33
CA ASP A 4 21.38 0.97 -4.27
C ASP A 4 21.35 2.00 -5.41
N ILE A 5 21.58 3.28 -5.12
CA ILE A 5 21.64 4.31 -6.17
C ILE A 5 22.87 4.15 -7.09
N GLU A 6 24.03 3.76 -6.57
CA GLU A 6 25.21 3.48 -7.38
C GLU A 6 24.99 2.27 -8.31
N ILE A 7 24.24 1.27 -7.87
CA ILE A 7 23.83 0.13 -8.69
C ILE A 7 22.88 0.61 -9.79
N ALA A 8 21.85 1.38 -9.43
CA ALA A 8 20.88 1.91 -10.38
C ALA A 8 21.53 2.79 -11.45
N ASP A 9 22.43 3.69 -11.06
CA ASP A 9 23.16 4.59 -11.98
C ASP A 9 24.14 3.85 -12.89
N SER A 10 24.58 2.64 -12.53
CA SER A 10 25.49 1.84 -13.36
C SER A 10 24.82 1.12 -14.52
N VAL A 11 23.49 1.11 -14.58
CA VAL A 11 22.69 0.40 -15.60
C VAL A 11 22.27 1.37 -16.71
N VAL A 12 22.46 0.98 -17.96
CA VAL A 12 21.93 1.73 -19.11
C VAL A 12 20.47 1.37 -19.31
N LEU A 13 19.59 2.32 -19.03
CA LEU A 13 18.13 2.12 -19.16
C LEU A 13 17.70 2.17 -20.62
N SER A 14 16.71 1.37 -20.99
CA SER A 14 16.02 1.44 -22.28
C SER A 14 15.16 2.70 -22.38
N ASN A 15 14.90 3.17 -23.59
CA ASN A 15 13.92 4.22 -23.81
C ASN A 15 12.52 3.74 -23.37
N ILE A 16 11.70 4.62 -22.82
CA ILE A 16 10.37 4.23 -22.30
C ILE A 16 9.44 3.75 -23.42
N CYS A 17 9.62 4.23 -24.65
CA CYS A 17 8.85 3.74 -25.80
C CYS A 17 9.17 2.27 -26.10
N ASP A 18 10.46 1.86 -25.99
CA ASP A 18 10.85 0.45 -26.17
C ASP A 18 10.25 -0.44 -25.07
N ILE A 19 10.15 0.09 -23.85
CA ILE A 19 9.51 -0.61 -22.72
C ILE A 19 7.99 -0.74 -22.94
N ALA A 20 7.35 0.29 -23.47
CA ALA A 20 5.93 0.25 -23.83
C ALA A 20 5.67 -0.79 -24.94
N GLU A 21 6.47 -0.80 -25.99
CA GLU A 21 6.42 -1.81 -27.07
C GLU A 21 6.62 -3.22 -26.50
N LYS A 22 7.61 -3.41 -25.61
CA LYS A 22 7.88 -4.67 -24.92
C LYS A 22 6.70 -5.14 -24.05
N ALA A 23 5.89 -4.21 -23.52
CA ALA A 23 4.64 -4.48 -22.83
C ALA A 23 3.46 -4.71 -23.79
N GLY A 24 3.62 -4.48 -25.08
CA GLY A 24 2.55 -4.57 -26.08
C GLY A 24 1.58 -3.39 -26.03
N ILE A 25 2.09 -2.20 -25.68
CA ILE A 25 1.33 -0.94 -25.63
C ILE A 25 1.69 -0.15 -26.90
N ASP A 26 0.69 0.17 -27.71
CA ASP A 26 0.85 1.00 -28.91
C ASP A 26 1.24 2.44 -28.51
N GLU A 27 2.11 3.09 -29.29
CA GLU A 27 2.63 4.44 -29.07
C GLU A 27 1.50 5.48 -28.87
N LYS A 28 0.36 5.32 -29.51
CA LYS A 28 -0.79 6.22 -29.37
C LYS A 28 -1.34 6.36 -27.95
N TYR A 29 -1.03 5.40 -27.06
CA TYR A 29 -1.43 5.45 -25.64
C TYR A 29 -0.31 5.97 -24.74
N VAL A 30 0.89 6.22 -25.27
CA VAL A 30 2.09 6.57 -24.49
C VAL A 30 2.26 8.09 -24.44
N GLU A 31 2.20 8.66 -23.24
CA GLU A 31 2.52 10.06 -23.00
C GLU A 31 3.87 10.16 -22.30
N ASN A 32 4.90 10.57 -23.02
CA ASN A 32 6.26 10.64 -22.50
C ASN A 32 6.45 11.73 -21.44
N TYR A 33 7.02 11.33 -20.31
CA TYR A 33 7.48 12.20 -19.23
C TYR A 33 9.02 12.15 -19.15
N GLY A 34 9.67 12.51 -20.25
CA GLY A 34 11.10 12.36 -20.45
C GLY A 34 11.45 11.01 -21.10
N ARG A 35 12.74 10.63 -21.00
CA ARG A 35 13.28 9.49 -21.75
C ARG A 35 12.92 8.13 -21.14
N TYR A 36 12.73 8.08 -19.83
CA TYR A 36 12.65 6.82 -19.06
C TYR A 36 11.33 6.64 -18.31
N LYS A 37 10.38 7.57 -18.45
CA LYS A 37 9.07 7.57 -17.80
C LYS A 37 7.99 7.92 -18.80
N ALA A 38 6.81 7.34 -18.63
CA ALA A 38 5.62 7.73 -19.39
C ALA A 38 4.36 7.56 -18.53
N LYS A 39 3.29 8.20 -18.94
CA LYS A 39 1.93 7.86 -18.52
C LYS A 39 1.24 7.10 -19.64
N ILE A 40 0.36 6.19 -19.28
CA ILE A 40 -0.45 5.42 -20.24
C ILE A 40 -1.88 5.92 -20.20
N ASP A 41 -2.38 6.32 -21.37
CA ASP A 41 -3.74 6.85 -21.51
C ASP A 41 -4.79 5.80 -21.12
N LEU A 42 -5.84 6.23 -20.42
CA LEU A 42 -6.89 5.35 -19.90
C LEU A 42 -7.74 4.70 -21.00
N SER A 43 -7.75 5.25 -22.23
CA SER A 43 -8.39 4.63 -23.38
C SER A 43 -7.81 3.26 -23.72
N TYR A 44 -6.55 2.98 -23.34
CA TYR A 44 -5.97 1.64 -23.46
C TYR A 44 -6.84 0.57 -22.80
N LEU A 45 -7.42 0.83 -21.62
CA LEU A 45 -8.28 -0.13 -20.92
C LEU A 45 -9.61 -0.35 -21.66
N SER A 46 -10.22 0.72 -22.18
CA SER A 46 -11.49 0.62 -22.92
C SER A 46 -11.32 -0.09 -24.25
N ASP A 47 -10.23 0.22 -24.97
CA ASP A 47 -9.96 -0.37 -26.29
C ASP A 47 -9.52 -1.84 -26.20
N ASN A 48 -8.95 -2.26 -25.05
CA ASN A 48 -8.49 -3.63 -24.80
C ASN A 48 -9.39 -4.41 -23.81
N LYS A 49 -10.61 -3.98 -23.55
CA LYS A 49 -11.50 -4.62 -22.56
C LYS A 49 -11.72 -6.11 -22.81
N GLU A 50 -11.81 -6.54 -24.08
CA GLU A 50 -12.03 -7.93 -24.48
C GLU A 50 -10.74 -8.79 -24.43
N LYS A 51 -9.57 -8.18 -24.30
CA LYS A 51 -8.31 -8.91 -24.13
C LYS A 51 -8.33 -9.67 -22.81
N LYS A 52 -7.92 -10.95 -22.86
CA LYS A 52 -7.84 -11.79 -21.66
C LYS A 52 -6.87 -11.18 -20.65
N ASP A 53 -7.23 -11.20 -19.38
CA ASP A 53 -6.34 -10.81 -18.29
C ASP A 53 -5.22 -11.83 -18.09
N GLY A 54 -4.05 -11.34 -17.76
CA GLY A 54 -2.94 -12.15 -17.29
C GLY A 54 -3.20 -12.73 -15.89
N LYS A 55 -2.28 -13.60 -15.44
CA LYS A 55 -2.28 -14.18 -14.09
C LYS A 55 -1.83 -13.15 -13.07
N LEU A 56 -2.58 -12.98 -11.98
CA LEU A 56 -2.27 -12.02 -10.91
C LEU A 56 -1.55 -12.71 -9.75
N ILE A 57 -0.35 -12.25 -9.44
CA ILE A 57 0.48 -12.76 -8.35
C ILE A 57 0.63 -11.66 -7.30
N LEU A 58 0.22 -11.94 -6.06
CA LEU A 58 0.40 -11.03 -4.95
C LEU A 58 1.64 -11.40 -4.15
N VAL A 59 2.54 -10.42 -3.97
CA VAL A 59 3.66 -10.52 -3.02
C VAL A 59 3.28 -9.79 -1.73
N THR A 60 3.35 -10.50 -0.64
CA THR A 60 3.11 -9.98 0.72
C THR A 60 4.22 -10.47 1.66
N ALA A 61 4.13 -10.22 2.96
CA ALA A 61 5.14 -10.67 3.90
C ALA A 61 4.54 -11.11 5.23
N ILE A 62 5.35 -11.77 6.04
CA ILE A 62 5.08 -11.97 7.47
C ILE A 62 5.07 -10.62 8.20
N THR A 63 4.69 -10.61 9.47
CA THR A 63 4.70 -9.39 10.29
C THR A 63 6.10 -8.75 10.27
N PRO A 64 6.23 -7.48 9.79
CA PRO A 64 7.54 -6.90 9.51
C PRO A 64 8.31 -6.45 10.76
N THR A 65 9.62 -6.33 10.58
CA THR A 65 10.50 -5.55 11.48
C THR A 65 10.55 -4.08 11.07
N PRO A 66 11.07 -3.19 11.92
CA PRO A 66 11.36 -1.80 11.52
C PRO A 66 12.33 -1.66 10.34
N LEU A 67 13.10 -2.72 10.02
CA LEU A 67 14.07 -2.73 8.91
C LEU A 67 13.42 -3.11 7.56
N GLY A 68 12.16 -3.59 7.57
CA GLY A 68 11.49 -4.10 6.38
C GLY A 68 11.92 -5.52 5.99
N GLU A 69 11.12 -6.17 5.14
CA GLU A 69 11.31 -7.60 4.79
C GLU A 69 11.69 -7.80 3.31
N GLY A 70 11.90 -6.73 2.56
CA GLY A 70 12.31 -6.82 1.15
C GLY A 70 11.21 -7.26 0.19
N LYS A 71 9.93 -6.96 0.48
CA LYS A 71 8.80 -7.28 -0.43
C LYS A 71 9.01 -6.72 -1.84
N THR A 72 9.31 -5.43 -1.95
CA THR A 72 9.49 -4.76 -3.24
C THR A 72 10.65 -5.37 -4.03
N THR A 73 11.78 -5.66 -3.36
CA THR A 73 12.92 -6.37 -3.96
C THR A 73 12.51 -7.75 -4.47
N THR A 74 11.76 -8.51 -3.67
CA THR A 74 11.25 -9.84 -4.09
C THR A 74 10.24 -9.71 -5.23
N THR A 75 9.37 -8.71 -5.22
CA THR A 75 8.39 -8.46 -6.27
C THR A 75 9.06 -8.16 -7.61
N ILE A 76 10.06 -7.29 -7.60
CA ILE A 76 10.82 -6.91 -8.81
C ILE A 76 11.64 -8.10 -9.29
N GLY A 77 12.39 -8.75 -8.38
CA GLY A 77 13.19 -9.92 -8.72
C GLY A 77 12.35 -11.06 -9.31
N LEU A 78 11.15 -11.31 -8.77
CA LEU A 78 10.22 -12.29 -9.33
C LEU A 78 9.76 -11.91 -10.75
N GLY A 79 9.44 -10.63 -10.99
CA GLY A 79 9.07 -10.16 -12.33
C GLY A 79 10.21 -10.35 -13.33
N ASP A 80 11.43 -9.99 -12.94
CA ASP A 80 12.64 -10.18 -13.74
C ASP A 80 12.93 -11.68 -13.95
N GLY A 81 12.78 -12.52 -12.90
CA GLY A 81 12.95 -13.96 -12.97
C GLY A 81 11.96 -14.63 -13.93
N LEU A 82 10.68 -14.23 -13.90
CA LEU A 82 9.67 -14.70 -14.86
C LEU A 82 10.06 -14.36 -16.30
N ARG A 83 10.63 -13.18 -16.53
CA ARG A 83 11.10 -12.78 -17.89
C ARG A 83 12.32 -13.58 -18.31
N LYS A 84 13.25 -13.89 -17.39
CA LYS A 84 14.42 -14.73 -17.71
C LYS A 84 14.03 -16.13 -18.18
N ILE A 85 12.94 -16.67 -17.67
CA ILE A 85 12.40 -17.96 -18.13
C ILE A 85 11.38 -17.84 -19.28
N GLY A 86 11.41 -16.69 -19.98
CA GLY A 86 10.65 -16.46 -21.21
C GLY A 86 9.18 -16.10 -21.03
N LYS A 87 8.76 -15.70 -19.82
CA LYS A 87 7.38 -15.29 -19.57
C LYS A 87 7.19 -13.78 -19.74
N LYS A 88 6.02 -13.37 -20.22
CA LYS A 88 5.66 -11.97 -20.39
C LYS A 88 5.15 -11.39 -19.07
N ALA A 89 6.08 -11.05 -18.16
CA ALA A 89 5.78 -10.49 -16.86
C ALA A 89 5.75 -8.96 -16.88
N VAL A 90 4.87 -8.37 -16.05
CA VAL A 90 4.73 -6.94 -15.82
C VAL A 90 4.57 -6.71 -14.31
N LEU A 91 5.16 -5.63 -13.80
CA LEU A 91 5.04 -5.24 -12.40
C LEU A 91 3.94 -4.20 -12.20
N ALA A 92 3.27 -4.25 -11.05
CA ALA A 92 2.33 -3.21 -10.61
C ALA A 92 2.63 -2.86 -9.15
N LEU A 93 3.20 -1.67 -8.93
CA LEU A 93 3.79 -1.25 -7.66
C LEU A 93 3.15 0.04 -7.12
N ARG A 94 3.35 0.32 -5.84
CA ARG A 94 2.99 1.60 -5.24
C ARG A 94 4.06 2.64 -5.54
N GLU A 95 3.60 3.88 -5.67
CA GLU A 95 4.47 5.06 -5.71
C GLU A 95 4.95 5.38 -4.29
N PRO A 96 6.27 5.65 -4.09
CA PRO A 96 6.80 6.01 -2.78
C PRO A 96 6.35 7.41 -2.35
N SER A 97 6.05 7.57 -1.05
CA SER A 97 5.86 8.87 -0.40
C SER A 97 7.21 9.48 -0.01
N MET A 98 7.41 10.77 -0.26
CA MET A 98 8.65 11.48 0.09
C MET A 98 8.90 11.51 1.60
N GLY A 99 7.87 11.62 2.43
CA GLY A 99 8.04 11.64 3.88
C GLY A 99 8.87 10.47 4.40
N PRO A 100 8.52 9.20 4.14
CA PRO A 100 9.34 8.04 4.48
C PRO A 100 10.72 8.03 3.82
N VAL A 101 10.86 8.51 2.59
CA VAL A 101 12.15 8.57 1.87
C VAL A 101 13.12 9.48 2.62
N PHE A 102 12.70 10.69 2.98
CA PHE A 102 13.51 11.62 3.77
C PHE A 102 13.55 11.29 5.26
N GLY A 103 12.65 10.42 5.75
CA GLY A 103 12.57 9.97 7.14
C GLY A 103 13.55 8.83 7.46
N VAL A 104 13.03 7.61 7.44
CA VAL A 104 13.75 6.40 7.89
C VAL A 104 14.23 5.52 6.74
N LYS A 105 13.49 5.48 5.61
CA LYS A 105 13.69 4.47 4.57
C LYS A 105 14.81 4.80 3.58
N GLY A 106 15.01 6.09 3.24
CA GLY A 106 15.96 6.50 2.20
C GLY A 106 15.52 6.20 0.76
N GLY A 107 14.58 5.30 0.55
CA GLY A 107 14.03 4.92 -0.76
C GLY A 107 13.01 3.80 -0.67
N ALA A 108 12.28 3.55 -1.75
CA ALA A 108 11.26 2.49 -1.84
C ALA A 108 11.10 1.93 -3.27
N THR A 109 12.19 1.82 -4.01
CA THR A 109 12.25 1.34 -5.40
C THR A 109 12.80 -0.08 -5.55
N GLY A 110 12.84 -0.84 -4.47
CA GLY A 110 13.54 -2.13 -4.36
C GLY A 110 14.93 -1.95 -3.78
N GLY A 111 15.84 -2.89 -4.02
CA GLY A 111 17.22 -2.82 -3.52
C GLY A 111 18.14 -3.81 -4.25
N GLY A 112 19.45 -3.54 -4.20
CA GLY A 112 20.46 -4.31 -4.90
C GLY A 112 20.23 -4.35 -6.40
N MET A 113 20.27 -5.55 -6.98
CA MET A 113 20.01 -5.75 -8.40
C MET A 113 18.53 -5.74 -8.78
N ALA A 114 17.62 -5.86 -7.81
CA ALA A 114 16.16 -5.86 -8.03
C ALA A 114 15.54 -4.50 -7.67
N GLN A 115 15.63 -3.57 -8.59
CA GLN A 115 15.10 -2.20 -8.46
C GLN A 115 14.31 -1.78 -9.69
N VAL A 116 13.39 -0.83 -9.51
CA VAL A 116 12.77 -0.06 -10.61
C VAL A 116 13.50 1.27 -10.80
N ALA A 117 13.56 1.72 -12.04
CA ALA A 117 14.29 2.92 -12.43
C ALA A 117 13.47 3.83 -13.38
N PRO A 118 13.72 5.13 -13.38
CA PRO A 118 14.81 5.87 -12.71
C PRO A 118 14.56 6.06 -11.20
N MET A 119 15.49 5.61 -10.36
CA MET A 119 15.32 5.53 -8.91
C MET A 119 15.08 6.89 -8.26
N ALA A 120 15.91 7.89 -8.60
CA ALA A 120 15.80 9.23 -8.01
C ALA A 120 14.44 9.87 -8.32
N ASP A 121 14.00 9.83 -9.58
CA ASP A 121 12.72 10.40 -10.00
C ASP A 121 11.55 9.76 -9.24
N ILE A 122 11.55 8.41 -9.16
CA ILE A 122 10.47 7.65 -8.52
C ILE A 122 10.37 7.98 -7.02
N ASN A 123 11.49 8.13 -6.33
CA ASN A 123 11.53 8.42 -4.90
C ASN A 123 11.26 9.90 -4.54
N LEU A 124 11.33 10.80 -5.49
CA LEU A 124 11.15 12.25 -5.26
C LEU A 124 9.80 12.72 -5.85
N HIS A 125 9.82 13.52 -6.91
CA HIS A 125 8.59 14.09 -7.46
C HIS A 125 7.91 13.22 -8.52
N PHE A 126 8.58 12.21 -8.99
CA PHE A 126 8.16 11.29 -10.04
C PHE A 126 7.49 12.00 -11.24
N ASN A 127 6.16 11.82 -11.41
CA ASN A 127 5.37 12.50 -12.45
C ASN A 127 4.32 13.47 -11.87
N GLY A 128 4.40 13.77 -10.57
CA GLY A 128 3.57 14.77 -9.90
C GLY A 128 2.23 14.26 -9.35
N ASP A 129 2.00 12.95 -9.32
CA ASP A 129 0.71 12.38 -8.87
C ASP A 129 0.39 12.74 -7.43
N PHE A 130 1.37 12.64 -6.53
CA PHE A 130 1.18 12.98 -5.12
C PHE A 130 0.92 14.47 -4.92
N HIS A 131 1.63 15.32 -5.67
CA HIS A 131 1.37 16.76 -5.65
C HIS A 131 -0.06 17.08 -6.14
N ALA A 132 -0.55 16.41 -7.18
CA ALA A 132 -1.92 16.58 -7.66
C ALA A 132 -2.95 16.13 -6.61
N ILE A 133 -2.71 15.02 -5.93
CA ILE A 133 -3.57 14.51 -4.84
C ILE A 133 -3.60 15.51 -3.67
N GLU A 134 -2.43 16.03 -3.29
CA GLU A 134 -2.29 17.05 -2.25
C GLU A 134 -3.04 18.33 -2.62
N ALA A 135 -2.84 18.83 -3.85
CA ALA A 135 -3.50 20.03 -4.34
C ALA A 135 -5.04 19.88 -4.38
N ALA A 136 -5.56 18.73 -4.84
CA ALA A 136 -6.98 18.44 -4.86
C ALA A 136 -7.58 18.35 -3.44
N ASN A 137 -6.87 17.69 -2.51
CA ASN A 137 -7.26 17.61 -1.11
C ASN A 137 -7.29 18.98 -0.45
N ASN A 138 -6.27 19.79 -0.67
CA ASN A 138 -6.14 21.12 -0.06
C ASN A 138 -7.11 22.13 -0.67
N LEU A 139 -7.46 21.98 -1.96
CA LEU A 139 -8.55 22.73 -2.57
C LEU A 139 -9.87 22.45 -1.86
N LEU A 140 -10.20 21.20 -1.58
CA LEU A 140 -11.43 20.84 -0.85
C LEU A 140 -11.46 21.49 0.53
N CYS A 141 -10.36 21.42 1.29
CA CYS A 141 -10.25 22.08 2.60
C CYS A 141 -10.44 23.59 2.49
N ALA A 142 -9.82 24.24 1.50
CA ALA A 142 -9.97 25.67 1.28
C ALA A 142 -11.41 26.06 0.89
N MET A 143 -12.09 25.23 0.10
CA MET A 143 -13.49 25.46 -0.27
C MET A 143 -14.44 25.35 0.92
N VAL A 144 -14.21 24.42 1.86
CA VAL A 144 -14.98 24.32 3.12
C VAL A 144 -14.81 25.59 3.94
N ASP A 145 -13.57 25.98 4.20
CA ASP A 145 -13.27 27.16 5.01
C ASP A 145 -13.81 28.45 4.37
N ASN A 146 -13.67 28.59 3.04
CA ASN A 146 -14.22 29.72 2.29
C ASN A 146 -15.75 29.75 2.33
N HIS A 147 -16.42 28.60 2.21
CA HIS A 147 -17.89 28.52 2.30
C HIS A 147 -18.39 29.01 3.65
N ILE A 148 -17.75 28.58 4.74
CA ILE A 148 -18.09 29.01 6.10
C ILE A 148 -17.85 30.52 6.25
N PHE A 149 -16.73 31.04 5.72
CA PHE A 149 -16.38 32.46 5.80
C PHE A 149 -17.35 33.37 5.00
N GLN A 150 -17.85 32.91 3.85
CA GLN A 150 -18.68 33.68 2.93
C GLN A 150 -20.19 33.62 3.25
N GLY A 151 -20.58 33.16 4.43
CA GLY A 151 -21.97 33.17 4.88
C GLY A 151 -22.53 31.81 5.29
N ASN A 152 -21.86 30.71 4.99
CA ASN A 152 -22.21 29.38 5.47
C ASN A 152 -23.65 28.93 5.13
N ASP A 153 -24.09 29.13 3.90
CA ASP A 153 -25.44 28.78 3.44
C ASP A 153 -25.80 27.30 3.65
N LEU A 154 -24.79 26.42 3.67
CA LEU A 154 -24.97 24.99 3.99
C LEU A 154 -25.07 24.71 5.49
N ASN A 155 -25.00 25.74 6.34
CA ASN A 155 -25.12 25.61 7.79
C ASN A 155 -24.11 24.61 8.41
N ILE A 156 -22.87 24.57 7.90
CA ILE A 156 -21.81 23.69 8.40
C ILE A 156 -21.43 24.10 9.82
N ASP A 157 -21.36 23.12 10.73
CA ASP A 157 -20.76 23.30 12.05
C ASP A 157 -19.23 23.17 11.95
N PRO A 158 -18.44 24.24 12.14
CA PRO A 158 -16.99 24.21 12.00
C PRO A 158 -16.29 23.23 12.95
N SER A 159 -16.95 22.86 14.06
CA SER A 159 -16.42 21.88 15.02
C SER A 159 -16.49 20.44 14.52
N THR A 160 -17.23 20.19 13.43
CA THR A 160 -17.49 18.85 12.88
C THR A 160 -16.71 18.55 11.60
N ILE A 161 -15.84 19.43 11.16
CA ILE A 161 -15.05 19.23 9.94
C ILE A 161 -14.21 17.95 10.06
N THR A 162 -14.35 17.06 9.07
CA THR A 162 -13.74 15.71 9.08
C THR A 162 -12.49 15.60 8.22
N ILE A 163 -12.27 16.54 7.32
CA ILE A 163 -11.11 16.56 6.42
C ILE A 163 -9.98 17.40 7.01
N ARG A 164 -8.76 17.03 6.66
CA ARG A 164 -7.54 17.75 7.00
C ARG A 164 -6.76 18.10 5.74
N ARG A 165 -5.93 19.12 5.82
CA ARG A 165 -4.96 19.41 4.76
C ARG A 165 -3.97 18.25 4.63
N ALA A 166 -3.33 18.14 3.48
CA ALA A 166 -2.34 17.10 3.22
C ALA A 166 -1.00 17.73 2.82
N MET A 167 0.09 17.05 3.21
CA MET A 167 1.45 17.37 2.78
C MET A 167 2.28 16.08 2.78
N ASP A 168 3.02 15.83 1.68
CA ASP A 168 3.80 14.60 1.55
C ASP A 168 5.19 14.71 2.16
N MET A 169 5.22 15.11 3.44
CA MET A 169 6.43 15.20 4.24
C MET A 169 6.15 14.80 5.69
N ASN A 170 7.16 14.25 6.38
CA ASN A 170 7.07 13.94 7.80
C ASN A 170 7.28 15.20 8.63
N ASP A 171 6.20 15.75 9.20
CA ASP A 171 6.26 16.95 10.02
C ASP A 171 5.33 16.84 11.24
N ARG A 172 5.90 16.53 12.41
CA ARG A 172 5.11 16.36 13.65
C ARG A 172 4.47 17.62 14.17
N GLU A 173 4.99 18.80 13.82
CA GLU A 173 4.43 20.09 14.26
C GLU A 173 3.06 20.35 13.63
N LEU A 174 2.77 19.72 12.49
CA LEU A 174 1.51 19.88 11.77
C LEU A 174 0.39 18.93 12.24
N ARG A 175 0.62 18.07 13.22
CA ARG A 175 -0.41 17.15 13.75
C ARG A 175 -1.60 17.87 14.33
N HIS A 176 -1.34 18.97 15.04
CA HIS A 176 -2.34 19.83 15.67
C HIS A 176 -1.90 21.27 15.49
N ILE A 177 -2.71 22.04 14.79
CA ILE A 177 -2.49 23.46 14.55
C ILE A 177 -3.75 24.25 14.88
N VAL A 178 -3.62 25.55 14.99
CA VAL A 178 -4.76 26.47 15.05
C VAL A 178 -4.89 27.17 13.71
N ALA A 179 -5.98 26.91 13.00
CA ALA A 179 -6.31 27.54 11.73
C ALA A 179 -7.20 28.78 11.95
N GLY A 180 -7.22 29.70 10.97
CA GLY A 180 -8.10 30.87 10.96
C GLY A 180 -7.68 32.03 11.87
N LEU A 181 -6.45 32.03 12.39
CA LEU A 181 -5.93 33.14 13.22
C LEU A 181 -5.84 34.44 12.43
N GLY A 182 -6.10 35.53 13.12
CA GLY A 182 -6.10 36.88 12.57
C GLY A 182 -7.48 37.39 12.19
N ALA A 183 -7.63 38.72 12.16
CA ALA A 183 -8.91 39.34 11.80
C ALA A 183 -9.28 39.01 10.35
N LYS A 184 -10.51 38.53 10.12
CA LYS A 184 -11.07 38.25 8.80
C LYS A 184 -10.42 37.05 8.04
N ASN A 185 -9.78 36.13 8.74
CA ASN A 185 -9.17 34.95 8.12
C ASN A 185 -10.04 33.67 8.23
N GLY A 186 -11.18 33.72 8.87
CA GLY A 186 -12.12 32.61 9.03
C GLY A 186 -12.45 32.33 10.49
N VAL A 187 -13.02 31.15 10.73
CA VAL A 187 -13.34 30.68 12.08
C VAL A 187 -12.09 30.05 12.70
N VAL A 188 -11.69 30.54 13.88
CA VAL A 188 -10.58 29.97 14.62
C VAL A 188 -10.96 28.58 15.13
N ARG A 189 -10.22 27.56 14.72
CA ARG A 189 -10.46 26.15 15.13
C ARG A 189 -9.17 25.35 15.19
N GLU A 190 -9.21 24.24 15.91
CA GLU A 190 -8.18 23.23 15.79
C GLU A 190 -8.26 22.56 14.41
N ASP A 191 -7.12 22.34 13.79
CA ASP A 191 -6.95 21.63 12.53
C ASP A 191 -5.65 20.80 12.57
N GLY A 192 -5.25 20.24 11.46
CA GLY A 192 -3.98 19.51 11.30
C GLY A 192 -3.74 19.13 9.85
N PHE A 193 -2.60 18.50 9.62
CA PHE A 193 -2.25 17.91 8.35
C PHE A 193 -2.16 16.40 8.47
N ASP A 194 -2.61 15.70 7.45
CA ASP A 194 -2.29 14.29 7.22
C ASP A 194 -1.18 14.21 6.16
N ILE A 195 -0.32 13.19 6.24
CA ILE A 195 0.57 12.90 5.12
C ILE A 195 -0.29 12.48 3.91
N THR A 196 0.09 12.89 2.71
CA THR A 196 -0.72 12.72 1.48
C THR A 196 -1.24 11.30 1.29
N VAL A 197 -0.42 10.30 1.61
CA VAL A 197 -0.77 8.86 1.51
C VAL A 197 -1.80 8.38 2.55
N ALA A 198 -2.12 9.20 3.56
CA ALA A 198 -3.16 8.94 4.55
C ALA A 198 -4.48 9.65 4.23
N SER A 199 -4.52 10.52 3.23
CA SER A 199 -5.71 11.26 2.84
C SER A 199 -6.78 10.35 2.22
N GLU A 200 -8.05 10.70 2.39
CA GLU A 200 -9.15 10.01 1.71
C GLU A 200 -9.05 10.18 0.19
N VAL A 201 -8.54 11.31 -0.30
CA VAL A 201 -8.34 11.56 -1.74
C VAL A 201 -7.37 10.53 -2.34
N MET A 202 -6.29 10.16 -1.65
CA MET A 202 -5.39 9.08 -2.08
C MET A 202 -6.13 7.73 -2.17
N ALA A 203 -6.97 7.39 -1.19
CA ALA A 203 -7.73 6.14 -1.21
C ALA A 203 -8.76 6.13 -2.35
N VAL A 204 -9.47 7.24 -2.56
CA VAL A 204 -10.39 7.44 -3.69
C VAL A 204 -9.66 7.26 -5.01
N PHE A 205 -8.53 7.94 -5.20
CA PHE A 205 -7.70 7.85 -6.39
C PHE A 205 -7.30 6.41 -6.73
N CYS A 206 -6.84 5.65 -5.73
CA CYS A 206 -6.40 4.28 -5.92
C CYS A 206 -7.54 3.28 -6.17
N LEU A 207 -8.75 3.55 -5.65
CA LEU A 207 -9.92 2.68 -5.81
C LEU A 207 -10.81 3.06 -6.98
N SER A 208 -10.52 4.15 -7.69
CA SER A 208 -11.27 4.58 -8.86
C SER A 208 -10.97 3.71 -10.07
N SER A 209 -12.02 3.43 -10.85
CA SER A 209 -11.97 2.60 -12.06
C SER A 209 -11.98 3.41 -13.37
N SER A 210 -12.27 4.70 -13.28
CA SER A 210 -12.30 5.66 -14.41
C SER A 210 -12.27 7.09 -13.89
N LEU A 211 -12.11 8.07 -14.79
CA LEU A 211 -12.18 9.50 -14.45
C LEU A 211 -13.58 9.88 -13.91
N MET A 212 -14.64 9.31 -14.45
CA MET A 212 -16.00 9.60 -13.99
C MET A 212 -16.30 8.93 -12.64
N ASP A 213 -15.78 7.71 -12.38
CA ASP A 213 -15.85 7.09 -11.06
C ASP A 213 -15.04 7.88 -10.03
N LEU A 214 -13.85 8.40 -10.41
CA LEU A 214 -13.08 9.31 -9.56
C LEU A 214 -13.93 10.53 -9.15
N LYS A 215 -14.54 11.21 -10.11
CA LYS A 215 -15.36 12.39 -9.87
C LYS A 215 -16.54 12.10 -8.93
N GLU A 216 -17.23 11.00 -9.18
CA GLU A 216 -18.36 10.57 -8.34
C GLU A 216 -17.90 10.25 -6.91
N ARG A 217 -16.80 9.53 -6.74
CA ARG A 217 -16.22 9.21 -5.44
C ARG A 217 -15.76 10.45 -4.70
N LEU A 218 -15.05 11.37 -5.36
CA LEU A 218 -14.65 12.65 -4.77
C LEU A 218 -15.86 13.43 -4.25
N GLY A 219 -16.95 13.48 -5.03
CA GLY A 219 -18.19 14.13 -4.61
C GLY A 219 -18.81 13.54 -3.34
N ARG A 220 -18.58 12.26 -3.05
CA ARG A 220 -19.11 11.59 -1.85
C ARG A 220 -18.29 11.82 -0.58
N ILE A 221 -17.07 12.39 -0.66
CA ILE A 221 -16.24 12.68 0.53
C ILE A 221 -17.04 13.55 1.50
N ILE A 222 -17.14 13.09 2.75
CA ILE A 222 -17.79 13.83 3.83
C ILE A 222 -16.80 14.89 4.32
N VAL A 223 -17.22 16.15 4.28
CA VAL A 223 -16.39 17.30 4.73
C VAL A 223 -16.72 17.76 6.13
N GLY A 224 -17.92 17.46 6.62
CA GLY A 224 -18.41 17.84 7.93
C GLY A 224 -19.91 17.61 8.05
N TYR A 225 -20.51 18.21 9.07
CA TYR A 225 -21.94 18.10 9.34
C TYR A 225 -22.55 19.48 9.59
N THR A 226 -23.86 19.61 9.35
CA THR A 226 -24.60 20.80 9.75
C THR A 226 -24.76 20.86 11.27
N TYR A 227 -25.14 22.02 11.81
CA TYR A 227 -25.52 22.14 13.24
C TYR A 227 -26.67 21.19 13.65
N ASN A 228 -27.46 20.68 12.71
CA ASN A 228 -28.51 19.68 12.94
C ASN A 228 -28.00 18.23 12.76
N GLY A 229 -26.71 18.03 12.44
CA GLY A 229 -26.09 16.73 12.29
C GLY A 229 -26.28 16.06 10.92
N GLU A 230 -26.77 16.78 9.91
CA GLU A 230 -26.86 16.31 8.53
C GLU A 230 -25.47 16.28 7.87
N VAL A 231 -25.24 15.30 6.99
CA VAL A 231 -23.95 15.13 6.29
C VAL A 231 -23.78 16.18 5.20
N ILE A 232 -22.63 16.83 5.18
CA ILE A 232 -22.19 17.70 4.08
C ILE A 232 -21.04 17.01 3.34
N THR A 233 -21.12 16.99 2.01
CA THR A 233 -20.15 16.34 1.13
C THR A 233 -19.43 17.35 0.23
N ALA A 234 -18.36 16.88 -0.42
CA ALA A 234 -17.66 17.68 -1.43
C ALA A 234 -18.56 18.09 -2.61
N LYS A 235 -19.59 17.28 -2.92
CA LYS A 235 -20.59 17.60 -3.96
C LYS A 235 -21.49 18.76 -3.57
N ASP A 236 -21.86 18.87 -2.30
CA ASP A 236 -22.67 20.02 -1.82
C ASP A 236 -21.91 21.34 -1.98
N LEU A 237 -20.57 21.29 -1.90
CA LEU A 237 -19.68 22.42 -2.20
C LEU A 237 -19.34 22.56 -3.69
N LYS A 238 -19.79 21.64 -4.56
CA LYS A 238 -19.46 21.59 -6.00
C LYS A 238 -17.94 21.48 -6.26
N ALA A 239 -17.21 20.82 -5.36
CA ALA A 239 -15.75 20.71 -5.43
C ALA A 239 -15.24 19.59 -6.34
N GLU A 240 -16.05 18.55 -6.57
CA GLU A 240 -15.64 17.32 -7.27
C GLU A 240 -15.17 17.56 -8.71
N GLY A 241 -15.72 18.58 -9.38
CA GLY A 241 -15.32 18.95 -10.74
C GLY A 241 -13.89 19.49 -10.80
N ALA A 242 -13.58 20.49 -9.94
CA ALA A 242 -12.26 21.09 -9.88
C ALA A 242 -11.20 20.11 -9.37
N MET A 243 -11.53 19.30 -8.35
CA MET A 243 -10.66 18.22 -7.86
C MET A 243 -10.33 17.22 -8.97
N SER A 244 -11.33 16.81 -9.75
CA SER A 244 -11.13 15.87 -10.88
C SER A 244 -10.27 16.47 -11.99
N ALA A 245 -10.41 17.78 -12.26
CA ALA A 245 -9.58 18.47 -13.24
C ALA A 245 -8.10 18.48 -12.83
N ILE A 246 -7.79 18.72 -11.55
CA ILE A 246 -6.43 18.63 -11.00
C ILE A 246 -5.87 17.20 -11.14
N LEU A 247 -6.70 16.19 -10.89
CA LEU A 247 -6.29 14.78 -10.87
C LEU A 247 -6.32 14.09 -12.23
N LYS A 248 -6.81 14.74 -13.30
CA LYS A 248 -7.03 14.13 -14.60
C LYS A 248 -5.80 13.41 -15.16
N ASP A 249 -4.66 14.08 -15.19
CA ASP A 249 -3.43 13.50 -15.74
C ASP A 249 -2.73 12.59 -14.73
N ALA A 250 -2.83 12.90 -13.43
CA ALA A 250 -2.34 12.03 -12.39
C ALA A 250 -2.98 10.64 -12.45
N LEU A 251 -4.28 10.54 -12.81
CA LEU A 251 -5.02 9.27 -12.82
C LEU A 251 -4.52 8.26 -13.86
N LYS A 252 -3.76 8.68 -14.86
CA LYS A 252 -3.10 7.80 -15.82
C LYS A 252 -1.94 7.07 -15.14
N PRO A 253 -1.87 5.72 -15.17
CA PRO A 253 -0.77 4.98 -14.57
C PRO A 253 0.59 5.31 -15.17
N ASN A 254 1.62 5.39 -14.32
CA ASN A 254 2.99 5.64 -14.74
C ASN A 254 3.65 4.34 -15.19
N LEU A 255 4.31 4.36 -16.35
CA LEU A 255 5.14 3.28 -16.87
C LEU A 255 6.61 3.62 -16.68
N VAL A 256 7.35 2.66 -16.12
CA VAL A 256 8.82 2.66 -15.97
C VAL A 256 9.33 1.24 -16.22
N GLN A 257 10.57 0.94 -15.79
CA GLN A 257 11.20 -0.36 -15.97
C GLN A 257 11.96 -0.81 -14.73
N SER A 258 12.18 -2.12 -14.58
CA SER A 258 13.21 -2.63 -13.67
C SER A 258 14.61 -2.40 -14.28
N LEU A 259 15.67 -2.60 -13.49
CA LEU A 259 17.05 -2.54 -14.00
C LEU A 259 17.29 -3.56 -15.12
N GLU A 260 16.56 -4.66 -15.15
CA GLU A 260 16.63 -5.70 -16.20
C GLU A 260 15.63 -5.44 -17.36
N GLY A 261 14.93 -4.30 -17.34
CA GLY A 261 14.01 -3.87 -18.40
C GLY A 261 12.64 -4.59 -18.37
N THR A 262 12.19 -5.06 -17.21
CA THR A 262 10.81 -5.50 -17.05
C THR A 262 9.89 -4.29 -16.95
N PRO A 263 8.82 -4.19 -17.77
CA PRO A 263 7.85 -3.10 -17.65
C PRO A 263 7.21 -3.06 -16.27
N ALA A 264 7.10 -1.87 -15.69
CA ALA A 264 6.54 -1.66 -14.37
C ALA A 264 5.56 -0.48 -14.36
N PHE A 265 4.34 -0.72 -13.90
CA PHE A 265 3.39 0.34 -13.57
C PHE A 265 3.56 0.74 -12.12
N ILE A 266 3.78 2.03 -11.87
CA ILE A 266 3.89 2.61 -10.51
C ILE A 266 2.81 3.67 -10.39
N HIS A 267 1.84 3.49 -9.47
CA HIS A 267 0.70 4.39 -9.41
C HIS A 267 -0.04 4.33 -8.08
N GLY A 268 -0.11 5.47 -7.38
CA GLY A 268 -0.72 5.61 -6.06
C GLY A 268 0.06 4.88 -4.96
N GLY A 269 -0.07 5.35 -3.72
CA GLY A 269 0.75 4.84 -2.61
C GLY A 269 0.10 4.90 -1.23
N PRO A 270 -1.17 4.46 -1.04
CA PRO A 270 -1.82 4.54 0.26
C PRO A 270 -1.10 3.65 1.28
N PHE A 271 -1.01 4.10 2.54
CA PHE A 271 -0.41 3.31 3.62
C PHE A 271 -1.32 2.15 4.03
N ALA A 272 -0.74 0.98 4.33
CA ALA A 272 -1.49 -0.23 4.68
C ALA A 272 -1.95 -0.28 6.14
N ASN A 273 -1.41 0.55 7.02
CA ASN A 273 -1.84 0.63 8.43
C ASN A 273 -2.98 1.62 8.68
N ILE A 274 -3.35 2.42 7.69
CA ILE A 274 -4.44 3.42 7.77
C ILE A 274 -5.35 3.45 6.54
N ALA A 275 -4.92 2.87 5.41
CA ALA A 275 -5.68 2.75 4.18
C ALA A 275 -5.50 1.32 3.62
N HIS A 276 -5.90 1.08 2.37
CA HIS A 276 -5.86 -0.29 1.80
C HIS A 276 -4.47 -0.77 1.37
N GLY A 277 -3.46 0.10 1.33
CA GLY A 277 -2.04 -0.28 1.21
C GLY A 277 -1.60 -0.92 -0.10
N CYS A 278 -2.31 -0.68 -1.20
CA CYS A 278 -2.05 -1.27 -2.51
C CYS A 278 -1.99 -0.18 -3.58
N ASN A 279 -1.33 -0.46 -4.70
CA ASN A 279 -1.38 0.42 -5.87
C ASN A 279 -2.80 0.56 -6.42
N SER A 280 -2.99 1.46 -7.39
CA SER A 280 -4.31 1.72 -7.95
C SER A 280 -4.94 0.51 -8.66
N ILE A 281 -6.26 0.48 -8.71
CA ILE A 281 -7.03 -0.47 -9.52
C ILE A 281 -6.68 -0.32 -10.99
N LEU A 282 -6.53 0.91 -11.47
CA LEU A 282 -6.20 1.21 -12.87
C LEU A 282 -4.85 0.63 -13.28
N ALA A 283 -3.80 0.82 -12.45
CA ALA A 283 -2.47 0.25 -12.73
C ALA A 283 -2.52 -1.29 -12.76
N THR A 284 -3.20 -1.92 -11.81
CA THR A 284 -3.33 -3.38 -11.79
C THR A 284 -4.10 -3.91 -12.99
N LYS A 285 -5.23 -3.28 -13.37
CA LYS A 285 -6.00 -3.68 -14.55
C LYS A 285 -5.22 -3.45 -15.84
N MET A 286 -4.47 -2.35 -15.93
CA MET A 286 -3.62 -2.07 -17.09
C MET A 286 -2.50 -3.11 -17.21
N ALA A 287 -1.84 -3.47 -16.11
CA ALA A 287 -0.85 -4.53 -16.09
C ALA A 287 -1.44 -5.88 -16.53
N LEU A 288 -2.64 -6.23 -16.08
CA LEU A 288 -3.34 -7.47 -16.47
C LEU A 288 -3.66 -7.54 -17.98
N LYS A 289 -3.87 -6.38 -18.63
CA LYS A 289 -4.08 -6.32 -20.07
C LYS A 289 -2.78 -6.30 -20.89
N THR A 290 -1.63 -6.06 -20.25
CA THR A 290 -0.32 -5.95 -20.92
C THR A 290 0.57 -7.16 -20.74
N GLY A 291 0.48 -7.88 -19.62
CA GLY A 291 1.30 -9.05 -19.30
C GLY A 291 0.51 -10.34 -19.19
N ASP A 292 1.17 -11.48 -19.45
CA ASP A 292 0.60 -12.80 -19.16
C ASP A 292 0.68 -13.11 -17.66
N TYR A 293 1.66 -12.50 -16.97
CA TYR A 293 1.84 -12.57 -15.53
C TYR A 293 2.04 -11.17 -14.96
N VAL A 294 1.28 -10.83 -13.94
CA VAL A 294 1.36 -9.56 -13.23
C VAL A 294 1.78 -9.81 -11.80
N VAL A 295 2.90 -9.21 -11.39
CA VAL A 295 3.39 -9.28 -10.02
C VAL A 295 3.11 -7.95 -9.34
N THR A 296 2.35 -7.99 -8.26
CA THR A 296 1.98 -6.82 -7.46
C THR A 296 2.27 -7.05 -5.99
N GLU A 297 2.28 -5.99 -5.20
CA GLU A 297 2.54 -6.08 -3.76
C GLU A 297 1.46 -5.42 -2.90
N ALA A 298 1.39 -5.84 -1.63
CA ALA A 298 0.62 -5.18 -0.59
C ALA A 298 1.52 -4.76 0.58
N GLY A 299 1.22 -3.62 1.20
CA GLY A 299 2.06 -3.03 2.25
C GLY A 299 2.05 -3.79 3.57
N PHE A 300 3.14 -3.71 4.33
CA PHE A 300 3.33 -4.36 5.63
C PHE A 300 3.15 -5.89 5.57
N GLY A 301 2.64 -6.48 6.67
CA GLY A 301 2.36 -7.91 6.76
C GLY A 301 1.05 -8.32 6.09
N ALA A 302 0.90 -9.61 5.85
CA ALA A 302 -0.27 -10.16 5.17
C ALA A 302 -1.57 -9.96 5.97
N ASP A 303 -1.48 -9.80 7.29
CA ASP A 303 -2.59 -9.47 8.17
C ASP A 303 -3.17 -8.07 7.96
N LEU A 304 -2.39 -7.15 7.40
CA LEU A 304 -2.82 -5.79 7.05
C LEU A 304 -2.94 -5.59 5.54
N GLY A 305 -1.82 -5.71 4.82
CA GLY A 305 -1.79 -5.40 3.40
C GLY A 305 -2.52 -6.40 2.54
N ALA A 306 -2.25 -7.70 2.70
CA ALA A 306 -2.91 -8.74 1.90
C ALA A 306 -4.40 -8.87 2.27
N GLU A 307 -4.75 -8.79 3.55
CA GLU A 307 -6.16 -8.78 3.98
C GLU A 307 -6.94 -7.68 3.24
N LYS A 308 -6.44 -6.43 3.24
CA LYS A 308 -7.11 -5.33 2.54
C LYS A 308 -7.03 -5.42 1.02
N PHE A 309 -5.97 -6.01 0.49
CA PHE A 309 -5.90 -6.32 -0.93
C PHE A 309 -7.05 -7.24 -1.33
N PHE A 310 -7.34 -8.28 -0.55
CA PHE A 310 -8.45 -9.20 -0.81
C PHE A 310 -9.80 -8.57 -0.48
N ASP A 311 -10.03 -8.18 0.77
CA ASP A 311 -11.34 -7.75 1.26
C ASP A 311 -11.78 -6.37 0.75
N ILE A 312 -10.86 -5.50 0.32
CA ILE A 312 -11.18 -4.19 -0.24
C ILE A 312 -10.93 -4.15 -1.74
N LYS A 313 -9.66 -4.25 -2.18
CA LYS A 313 -9.30 -4.01 -3.58
C LYS A 313 -9.85 -5.08 -4.52
N CYS A 314 -9.65 -6.36 -4.22
CA CYS A 314 -10.17 -7.46 -5.03
C CYS A 314 -11.69 -7.45 -5.09
N ARG A 315 -12.34 -7.20 -3.95
CA ARG A 315 -13.81 -7.09 -3.88
C ARG A 315 -14.33 -5.93 -4.72
N THR A 316 -13.72 -4.74 -4.60
CA THR A 316 -14.14 -3.52 -5.34
C THR A 316 -13.92 -3.65 -6.84
N ALA A 317 -12.82 -4.25 -7.26
CA ALA A 317 -12.39 -4.30 -8.66
C ALA A 317 -12.67 -5.63 -9.35
N SER A 318 -13.28 -6.60 -8.65
CA SER A 318 -13.50 -7.98 -9.12
C SER A 318 -12.20 -8.65 -9.56
N LEU A 319 -11.10 -8.40 -8.83
CA LEU A 319 -9.80 -9.02 -9.07
C LEU A 319 -9.72 -10.37 -8.35
N LYS A 320 -8.95 -11.29 -8.92
CA LYS A 320 -8.72 -12.61 -8.35
C LYS A 320 -7.25 -12.98 -8.48
N PRO A 321 -6.47 -13.01 -7.39
CA PRO A 321 -5.11 -13.50 -7.43
C PRO A 321 -5.06 -14.98 -7.78
N ASP A 322 -4.10 -15.37 -8.63
CA ASP A 322 -3.85 -16.77 -8.99
C ASP A 322 -2.87 -17.44 -8.04
N ALA A 323 -1.94 -16.68 -7.45
CA ALA A 323 -0.99 -17.15 -6.46
C ALA A 323 -0.57 -16.04 -5.51
N VAL A 324 -0.06 -16.42 -4.34
CA VAL A 324 0.50 -15.52 -3.33
C VAL A 324 1.95 -15.94 -3.02
N VAL A 325 2.84 -14.97 -2.97
CA VAL A 325 4.22 -15.12 -2.47
C VAL A 325 4.29 -14.47 -1.10
N LEU A 326 4.56 -15.27 -0.08
CA LEU A 326 4.71 -14.81 1.30
C LEU A 326 6.19 -14.64 1.62
N VAL A 327 6.68 -13.42 1.67
CA VAL A 327 8.07 -13.11 1.99
C VAL A 327 8.31 -13.26 3.49
N ALA A 328 9.37 -13.98 3.84
CA ALA A 328 9.87 -14.09 5.20
C ALA A 328 11.35 -13.71 5.24
N THR A 329 11.84 -13.31 6.40
CA THR A 329 13.28 -13.13 6.68
C THR A 329 13.64 -13.79 7.99
N VAL A 330 14.85 -14.35 8.07
CA VAL A 330 15.40 -14.90 9.31
C VAL A 330 15.38 -13.84 10.42
N ARG A 331 15.71 -12.58 10.09
CA ARG A 331 15.69 -11.47 11.05
C ARG A 331 14.32 -11.24 11.68
N ALA A 332 13.27 -11.23 10.87
CA ALA A 332 11.90 -11.05 11.39
C ALA A 332 11.50 -12.22 12.29
N LEU A 333 11.81 -13.44 11.89
CA LEU A 333 11.51 -14.63 12.69
C LEU A 333 12.28 -14.65 14.01
N LYS A 334 13.58 -14.28 14.01
CA LYS A 334 14.35 -14.09 15.28
C LYS A 334 13.69 -13.06 16.19
N MET A 335 13.25 -11.92 15.66
CA MET A 335 12.56 -10.90 16.44
C MET A 335 11.25 -11.44 17.03
N HIS A 336 10.45 -12.14 16.23
CA HIS A 336 9.23 -12.81 16.69
C HIS A 336 9.51 -13.94 17.71
N GLY A 337 10.70 -14.52 17.67
CA GLY A 337 11.22 -15.46 18.66
C GLY A 337 11.76 -14.81 19.94
N GLY A 338 11.76 -13.47 20.02
CA GLY A 338 12.13 -12.70 21.21
C GLY A 338 13.54 -12.10 21.19
N VAL A 339 14.28 -12.19 20.08
CA VAL A 339 15.61 -11.57 19.93
C VAL A 339 15.47 -10.06 19.77
N LYS A 340 16.33 -9.31 20.48
CA LYS A 340 16.35 -7.84 20.41
C LYS A 340 16.95 -7.35 19.08
N LYS A 341 16.52 -6.17 18.62
CA LYS A 341 16.95 -5.57 17.33
C LYS A 341 18.47 -5.56 17.14
N GLN A 342 19.24 -5.26 18.19
CA GLN A 342 20.70 -5.17 18.14
C GLN A 342 21.41 -6.52 17.94
N ASP A 343 20.73 -7.63 18.25
CA ASP A 343 21.30 -8.99 18.25
C ASP A 343 20.81 -9.82 17.05
N LEU A 344 20.01 -9.24 16.14
CA LEU A 344 19.39 -9.96 15.00
C LEU A 344 20.40 -10.50 13.99
N SER A 345 21.62 -9.95 13.93
CA SER A 345 22.70 -10.46 13.07
C SER A 345 23.37 -11.71 13.61
N ASN A 346 23.22 -12.02 14.91
CA ASN A 346 23.82 -13.20 15.50
C ASN A 346 23.01 -14.47 15.16
N PRO A 347 23.68 -15.59 14.82
CA PRO A 347 23.00 -16.85 14.59
C PRO A 347 22.16 -17.30 15.80
N ASN A 348 20.90 -17.67 15.56
CA ASN A 348 20.01 -18.18 16.60
C ASN A 348 18.86 -19.02 16.01
N PRO A 349 19.13 -20.28 15.60
CA PRO A 349 18.12 -21.16 15.03
C PRO A 349 16.94 -21.44 15.97
N GLU A 350 17.19 -21.54 17.27
CA GLU A 350 16.14 -21.74 18.28
C GLU A 350 15.12 -20.59 18.29
N ALA A 351 15.61 -19.35 18.24
CA ALA A 351 14.73 -18.19 18.14
C ALA A 351 13.96 -18.14 16.81
N VAL A 352 14.60 -18.56 15.70
CA VAL A 352 13.89 -18.70 14.40
C VAL A 352 12.76 -19.71 14.52
N ALA A 353 13.03 -20.92 15.04
CA ALA A 353 12.03 -21.96 15.24
C ALA A 353 10.85 -21.46 16.09
N LYS A 354 11.15 -20.75 17.20
CA LYS A 354 10.13 -20.14 18.06
C LYS A 354 9.32 -19.06 17.34
N GLY A 355 9.97 -18.24 16.51
CA GLY A 355 9.31 -17.17 15.76
C GLY A 355 8.49 -17.64 14.57
N CYS A 356 8.73 -18.87 14.08
CA CYS A 356 7.98 -19.45 12.97
C CYS A 356 6.48 -19.61 13.22
N VAL A 357 6.00 -19.46 14.45
CA VAL A 357 4.55 -19.35 14.73
C VAL A 357 3.90 -18.18 13.98
N ASN A 358 4.64 -17.09 13.75
CA ASN A 358 4.19 -15.96 12.96
C ASN A 358 4.03 -16.34 11.47
N LEU A 359 5.04 -16.99 10.89
CA LEU A 359 5.00 -17.49 9.53
C LEU A 359 3.82 -18.46 9.31
N LYS A 360 3.66 -19.45 10.19
CA LYS A 360 2.57 -20.43 10.12
C LYS A 360 1.20 -19.78 10.15
N ARG A 361 0.99 -18.77 11.00
CA ARG A 361 -0.28 -18.04 11.05
C ARG A 361 -0.56 -17.32 9.72
N HIS A 362 0.42 -16.66 9.12
CA HIS A 362 0.25 -16.01 7.82
C HIS A 362 -0.03 -17.03 6.70
N ILE A 363 0.64 -18.18 6.69
CA ILE A 363 0.37 -19.26 5.74
C ILE A 363 -1.08 -19.72 5.85
N ARG A 364 -1.55 -20.04 7.08
CA ARG A 364 -2.93 -20.47 7.33
C ARG A 364 -3.94 -19.43 6.91
N ASN A 365 -3.69 -18.15 7.19
CA ASN A 365 -4.57 -17.08 6.75
C ASN A 365 -4.75 -17.07 5.24
N ILE A 366 -3.66 -17.19 4.47
CA ILE A 366 -3.72 -17.20 3.00
C ILE A 366 -4.43 -18.44 2.48
N LYS A 367 -4.10 -19.63 3.01
CA LYS A 367 -4.66 -20.92 2.57
C LYS A 367 -6.10 -21.12 3.02
N ASP A 368 -6.37 -20.91 4.31
CA ASP A 368 -7.61 -21.38 4.93
C ASP A 368 -8.67 -20.28 4.99
N VAL A 369 -8.27 -19.00 5.20
CA VAL A 369 -9.21 -17.88 5.23
C VAL A 369 -9.47 -17.36 3.82
N PHE A 370 -8.43 -17.16 3.01
CA PHE A 370 -8.54 -16.59 1.67
C PHE A 370 -8.55 -17.61 0.53
N SER A 371 -8.29 -18.89 0.83
CA SER A 371 -8.35 -20.02 -0.11
C SER A 371 -7.46 -19.83 -1.34
N LEU A 372 -6.24 -19.32 -1.16
CA LEU A 372 -5.30 -19.03 -2.24
C LEU A 372 -4.07 -19.93 -2.20
N PRO A 373 -3.53 -20.35 -3.37
CA PRO A 373 -2.23 -21.00 -3.46
C PRO A 373 -1.13 -20.08 -2.95
N VAL A 374 -0.19 -20.60 -2.16
CA VAL A 374 0.90 -19.81 -1.57
C VAL A 374 2.24 -20.55 -1.62
N VAL A 375 3.31 -19.79 -1.82
CA VAL A 375 4.70 -20.19 -1.64
C VAL A 375 5.37 -19.22 -0.67
N VAL A 376 6.28 -19.72 0.17
CA VAL A 376 7.12 -18.89 1.02
C VAL A 376 8.40 -18.51 0.26
N ALA A 377 8.68 -17.22 0.14
CA ALA A 377 9.96 -16.72 -0.36
C ALA A 377 10.80 -16.26 0.83
N LEU A 378 11.85 -17.01 1.14
CA LEU A 378 12.81 -16.57 2.16
C LEU A 378 13.79 -15.58 1.52
N ASN A 379 13.66 -14.31 1.85
CA ASN A 379 14.60 -13.27 1.42
C ASN A 379 15.91 -13.42 2.20
N ASN A 380 16.91 -13.98 1.53
CA ASN A 380 18.15 -14.42 2.13
C ASN A 380 19.15 -13.28 2.31
N PHE A 381 19.73 -13.19 3.49
CA PHE A 381 20.82 -12.28 3.80
C PHE A 381 22.11 -13.05 4.04
N ILE A 382 23.26 -12.40 3.80
CA ILE A 382 24.59 -13.01 3.96
C ILE A 382 24.87 -13.49 5.41
N THR A 383 24.12 -12.97 6.37
CA THR A 383 24.23 -13.33 7.79
C THR A 383 23.39 -14.54 8.19
N ASP A 384 22.52 -15.02 7.29
CA ASP A 384 21.63 -16.14 7.58
C ASP A 384 22.41 -17.47 7.52
N THR A 385 22.27 -18.32 8.53
CA THR A 385 22.94 -19.63 8.57
C THR A 385 22.06 -20.72 7.98
N GLU A 386 22.70 -21.83 7.57
CA GLU A 386 21.97 -22.99 7.02
C GLU A 386 20.98 -23.58 8.03
N GLU A 387 21.34 -23.62 9.32
CA GLU A 387 20.47 -24.09 10.38
C GLU A 387 19.24 -23.18 10.56
N GLU A 388 19.42 -21.86 10.48
CA GLU A 388 18.30 -20.91 10.53
C GLU A 388 17.36 -21.07 9.34
N VAL A 389 17.91 -21.22 8.14
CA VAL A 389 17.14 -21.49 6.90
C VAL A 389 16.37 -22.81 7.01
N LEU A 390 16.98 -23.85 7.57
CA LEU A 390 16.34 -25.16 7.76
C LEU A 390 15.12 -25.08 8.69
N GLU A 391 15.16 -24.27 9.75
CA GLU A 391 14.00 -24.09 10.63
C GLU A 391 12.82 -23.42 9.91
N VAL A 392 13.08 -22.46 9.02
CA VAL A 392 12.03 -21.83 8.20
C VAL A 392 11.44 -22.85 7.22
N LYS A 393 12.30 -23.68 6.61
CA LYS A 393 11.87 -24.74 5.67
C LYS A 393 10.96 -25.74 6.37
N LYS A 394 11.36 -26.27 7.52
CA LYS A 394 10.55 -27.19 8.32
C LYS A 394 9.18 -26.60 8.67
N ALA A 395 9.17 -25.34 9.15
CA ALA A 395 7.94 -24.68 9.52
C ALA A 395 6.96 -24.48 8.34
N SER A 396 7.49 -24.25 7.14
CA SER A 396 6.69 -24.13 5.92
C SER A 396 6.15 -25.49 5.47
N GLU A 397 6.99 -26.54 5.51
CA GLU A 397 6.61 -27.92 5.16
C GLU A 397 5.53 -28.47 6.10
N GLU A 398 5.59 -28.15 7.40
CA GLU A 398 4.53 -28.52 8.37
C GLU A 398 3.16 -27.92 8.03
N GLU A 399 3.12 -26.77 7.34
CA GLU A 399 1.88 -26.17 6.80
C GLU A 399 1.56 -26.64 5.37
N GLY A 400 2.34 -27.59 4.81
CA GLY A 400 2.17 -28.11 3.46
C GLY A 400 2.49 -27.07 2.37
N VAL A 401 3.41 -26.14 2.66
CA VAL A 401 3.82 -25.06 1.75
C VAL A 401 5.33 -25.15 1.52
N GLU A 402 5.74 -25.01 0.27
CA GLU A 402 7.15 -25.00 -0.10
C GLU A 402 7.79 -23.64 0.20
N MET A 403 9.03 -23.66 0.68
CA MET A 403 9.86 -22.50 0.88
C MET A 403 10.97 -22.46 -0.17
N ILE A 404 11.05 -21.33 -0.90
CA ILE A 404 12.09 -21.06 -1.90
C ILE A 404 13.01 -19.96 -1.39
N LEU A 405 14.31 -20.16 -1.55
CA LEU A 405 15.31 -19.17 -1.19
C LEU A 405 15.39 -18.08 -2.27
N SER A 406 15.15 -16.82 -1.92
CA SER A 406 15.24 -15.69 -2.84
C SER A 406 16.55 -14.95 -2.66
N LYS A 407 17.31 -14.80 -3.75
CA LYS A 407 18.55 -14.01 -3.85
C LYS A 407 18.38 -12.79 -4.75
N ALA A 408 17.16 -12.26 -4.81
CA ALA A 408 16.80 -11.13 -5.68
C ALA A 408 17.68 -9.90 -5.46
N TRP A 409 18.01 -9.57 -4.21
CA TRP A 409 18.86 -8.44 -3.88
C TRP A 409 20.26 -8.55 -4.51
N GLU A 410 20.88 -9.74 -4.41
CA GLU A 410 22.25 -9.98 -4.87
C GLU A 410 22.31 -10.17 -6.40
N LYS A 411 21.34 -10.92 -6.97
CA LYS A 411 21.39 -11.47 -8.34
C LYS A 411 20.23 -11.04 -9.24
N GLY A 412 19.35 -10.14 -8.78
CA GLY A 412 18.19 -9.72 -9.56
C GLY A 412 17.30 -10.88 -9.97
N GLY A 413 16.88 -10.91 -11.23
CA GLY A 413 16.04 -11.96 -11.79
C GLY A 413 16.67 -13.35 -11.78
N GLU A 414 17.99 -13.46 -11.94
CA GLU A 414 18.71 -14.73 -11.85
C GLU A 414 18.52 -15.39 -10.47
N GLY A 415 18.57 -14.57 -9.40
CA GLY A 415 18.34 -15.03 -8.03
C GLY A 415 16.89 -15.37 -7.70
N SER A 416 15.98 -15.22 -8.65
CA SER A 416 14.54 -15.45 -8.51
C SER A 416 13.97 -16.50 -9.48
N ILE A 417 14.80 -17.18 -10.26
CA ILE A 417 14.33 -18.18 -11.27
C ILE A 417 13.55 -19.31 -10.58
N GLU A 418 14.10 -19.92 -9.53
CA GLU A 418 13.44 -21.00 -8.80
C GLU A 418 12.08 -20.58 -8.22
N LEU A 419 12.00 -19.35 -7.67
CA LEU A 419 10.74 -18.76 -7.21
C LEU A 419 9.77 -18.55 -8.37
N ALA A 420 10.25 -18.08 -9.52
CA ALA A 420 9.44 -17.87 -10.71
C ALA A 420 8.85 -19.18 -11.24
N GLU A 421 9.65 -20.25 -11.31
CA GLU A 421 9.19 -21.59 -11.71
C GLU A 421 8.11 -22.13 -10.76
N LYS A 422 8.31 -21.96 -9.44
CA LYS A 422 7.31 -22.37 -8.45
C LYS A 422 6.02 -21.57 -8.54
N VAL A 423 6.10 -20.26 -8.78
CA VAL A 423 4.93 -19.40 -8.98
C VAL A 423 4.16 -19.84 -10.23
N LEU A 424 4.83 -20.19 -11.34
CA LEU A 424 4.15 -20.74 -12.53
C LEU A 424 3.36 -22.00 -12.17
N GLU A 425 3.97 -22.96 -11.48
CA GLU A 425 3.29 -24.17 -11.02
C GLU A 425 2.03 -23.85 -10.20
N LEU A 426 2.12 -22.87 -9.29
CA LEU A 426 0.97 -22.45 -8.47
C LEU A 426 -0.14 -21.83 -9.30
N THR A 427 0.19 -21.04 -10.33
CA THR A 427 -0.83 -20.38 -11.17
C THR A 427 -1.61 -21.33 -12.07
N GLU A 428 -1.16 -22.57 -12.24
CA GLU A 428 -1.91 -23.64 -12.91
C GLU A 428 -2.98 -24.27 -11.99
N LYS A 429 -2.88 -24.08 -10.68
CA LYS A 429 -3.87 -24.58 -9.72
C LYS A 429 -5.11 -23.70 -9.71
N PRO A 430 -6.30 -24.26 -9.45
CA PRO A 430 -7.50 -23.45 -9.26
C PRO A 430 -7.32 -22.47 -8.10
N SER A 431 -7.59 -21.21 -8.33
CA SER A 431 -7.66 -20.18 -7.29
C SER A 431 -9.12 -19.89 -6.99
N ASN A 432 -9.50 -19.97 -5.72
CA ASN A 432 -10.87 -19.77 -5.25
C ASN A 432 -10.89 -18.73 -4.13
N LEU A 433 -10.53 -17.48 -4.47
CA LEU A 433 -10.51 -16.39 -3.50
C LEU A 433 -11.80 -16.35 -2.67
N SER A 434 -11.67 -16.52 -1.38
CA SER A 434 -12.68 -16.26 -0.38
C SER A 434 -12.35 -14.98 0.39
N PHE A 435 -13.34 -14.46 1.09
CA PHE A 435 -13.21 -13.22 1.86
C PHE A 435 -13.34 -13.51 3.36
N SER A 436 -12.74 -12.68 4.19
CA SER A 436 -12.82 -12.87 5.64
C SER A 436 -14.24 -12.65 6.20
N TYR A 437 -15.06 -11.84 5.51
CA TYR A 437 -16.47 -11.56 5.84
C TYR A 437 -17.30 -11.41 4.56
N ARG A 438 -18.64 -11.54 4.70
CA ARG A 438 -19.59 -11.29 3.61
C ARG A 438 -19.96 -9.81 3.53
N ALA A 439 -20.38 -9.33 2.37
CA ALA A 439 -20.80 -7.95 2.17
C ALA A 439 -22.04 -7.59 3.03
N GLU A 440 -22.93 -8.57 3.25
CA GLU A 440 -24.19 -8.44 3.98
C GLU A 440 -24.01 -8.47 5.51
N ASP A 441 -22.85 -8.89 6.00
CA ASP A 441 -22.58 -8.91 7.45
C ASP A 441 -22.66 -7.49 8.01
N THR A 442 -23.08 -7.35 9.27
CA THR A 442 -23.06 -6.05 9.95
C THR A 442 -21.64 -5.51 10.07
N ILE A 443 -21.48 -4.20 10.24
CA ILE A 443 -20.15 -3.58 10.41
C ILE A 443 -19.42 -4.22 11.59
N GLU A 444 -20.14 -4.45 12.71
CA GLU A 444 -19.57 -5.12 13.89
C GLU A 444 -19.16 -6.56 13.60
N ASP A 445 -19.94 -7.32 12.84
CA ASP A 445 -19.61 -8.70 12.49
C ASP A 445 -18.45 -8.76 11.49
N LYS A 446 -18.35 -7.83 10.54
CA LYS A 446 -17.19 -7.71 9.65
C LYS A 446 -15.90 -7.48 10.46
N ILE A 447 -15.92 -6.54 11.40
CA ILE A 447 -14.79 -6.28 12.31
C ILE A 447 -14.44 -7.54 13.11
N LYS A 448 -15.44 -8.19 13.70
CA LYS A 448 -15.25 -9.43 14.47
C LYS A 448 -14.67 -10.54 13.61
N ASN A 449 -15.15 -10.72 12.38
CA ASN A 449 -14.64 -11.73 11.45
C ASN A 449 -13.15 -11.52 11.11
N VAL A 450 -12.72 -10.28 10.81
CA VAL A 450 -11.29 -9.99 10.58
C VAL A 450 -10.48 -10.31 11.83
N VAL A 451 -10.93 -9.87 13.01
CA VAL A 451 -10.21 -10.07 14.29
C VAL A 451 -10.09 -11.56 14.63
N THR A 452 -11.15 -12.33 14.46
CA THR A 452 -11.14 -13.75 14.85
C THR A 452 -10.46 -14.64 13.83
N LYS A 453 -10.72 -14.45 12.53
CA LYS A 453 -10.21 -15.33 11.48
C LYS A 453 -8.77 -14.99 11.08
N VAL A 454 -8.46 -13.66 10.97
CA VAL A 454 -7.15 -13.22 10.46
C VAL A 454 -6.17 -12.95 11.59
N TYR A 455 -6.62 -12.25 12.65
CA TYR A 455 -5.72 -11.83 13.73
C TYR A 455 -5.58 -12.86 14.86
N GLY A 456 -6.54 -13.75 15.05
CA GLY A 456 -6.54 -14.73 16.12
C GLY A 456 -7.06 -14.20 17.48
N GLY A 457 -7.70 -13.03 17.47
CA GLY A 457 -8.37 -12.49 18.65
C GLY A 457 -9.68 -13.24 18.98
N ALA A 458 -10.06 -13.25 20.25
CA ALA A 458 -11.31 -13.89 20.70
C ALA A 458 -12.49 -12.93 20.79
N LYS A 459 -12.23 -11.65 21.04
CA LYS A 459 -13.28 -10.67 21.36
C LYS A 459 -12.96 -9.29 20.79
N VAL A 460 -14.02 -8.59 20.39
CA VAL A 460 -13.98 -7.17 20.01
C VAL A 460 -14.79 -6.36 21.00
N THR A 461 -14.22 -5.24 21.46
CA THR A 461 -14.91 -4.24 22.29
C THR A 461 -14.89 -2.90 21.57
N PHE A 462 -15.85 -2.04 21.89
CA PHE A 462 -16.03 -0.75 21.28
C PHE A 462 -15.96 0.34 22.34
N ALA A 463 -15.13 1.35 22.12
CA ALA A 463 -15.07 2.52 22.99
C ALA A 463 -16.40 3.31 22.96
N PRO A 464 -16.69 4.13 23.98
CA PRO A 464 -17.87 4.98 24.00
C PRO A 464 -18.01 5.82 22.73
N GLY A 465 -19.21 5.90 22.16
CA GLY A 465 -19.52 6.65 20.95
C GLY A 465 -19.29 5.90 19.63
N VAL A 466 -18.48 4.85 19.58
CA VAL A 466 -18.19 4.11 18.33
C VAL A 466 -19.46 3.50 17.73
N LYS A 467 -20.31 2.87 18.55
CA LYS A 467 -21.58 2.28 18.07
C LYS A 467 -22.54 3.33 17.51
N THR A 468 -22.54 4.55 18.03
CA THR A 468 -23.32 5.67 17.50
C THR A 468 -22.81 6.06 16.11
N LYS A 469 -21.48 6.11 15.91
CA LYS A 469 -20.88 6.34 14.58
C LYS A 469 -21.18 5.20 13.60
N ILE A 470 -21.16 3.94 14.04
CA ILE A 470 -21.57 2.79 13.22
C ILE A 470 -23.02 2.95 12.76
N LYS A 471 -23.95 3.27 13.69
CA LYS A 471 -25.35 3.53 13.34
C LYS A 471 -25.47 4.64 12.29
N LYS A 472 -24.75 5.74 12.46
CA LYS A 472 -24.73 6.84 11.49
C LYS A 472 -24.19 6.39 10.12
N ALA A 473 -23.14 5.54 10.09
CA ALA A 473 -22.63 4.97 8.84
C ALA A 473 -23.70 4.15 8.11
N VAL A 474 -24.49 3.34 8.84
CA VAL A 474 -25.60 2.58 8.27
C VAL A 474 -26.71 3.52 7.72
N GLU A 475 -27.07 4.55 8.47
CA GLU A 475 -28.11 5.53 8.09
C GLU A 475 -27.77 6.26 6.78
N ILE A 476 -26.48 6.51 6.50
CA ILE A 476 -26.00 7.16 5.27
C ILE A 476 -25.66 6.18 4.13
N GLY A 477 -26.11 4.92 4.24
CA GLY A 477 -26.00 3.90 3.21
C GLY A 477 -24.67 3.16 3.14
N MET A 478 -23.85 3.17 4.22
CA MET A 478 -22.54 2.49 4.29
C MET A 478 -22.58 1.10 4.95
N ALA A 479 -23.76 0.50 5.16
CA ALA A 479 -23.90 -0.83 5.78
C ALA A 479 -23.09 -1.92 5.04
N GLY A 480 -23.12 -1.90 3.71
CA GLY A 480 -22.38 -2.85 2.85
C GLY A 480 -20.89 -2.56 2.70
N ALA A 481 -20.38 -1.44 3.21
CA ALA A 481 -19.00 -1.02 3.02
C ALA A 481 -17.98 -2.04 3.58
N PRO A 482 -16.86 -2.27 2.89
CA PRO A 482 -15.75 -3.03 3.42
C PRO A 482 -15.09 -2.31 4.62
N ILE A 483 -14.41 -3.10 5.43
CA ILE A 483 -13.72 -2.65 6.64
C ILE A 483 -12.23 -2.47 6.35
N CYS A 484 -11.70 -1.30 6.68
CA CYS A 484 -10.28 -0.99 6.62
C CYS A 484 -9.71 -0.92 8.05
N MET A 485 -9.15 -2.03 8.53
CA MET A 485 -8.57 -2.08 9.87
C MET A 485 -7.28 -1.26 9.95
N ALA A 486 -7.27 -0.26 10.81
CA ALA A 486 -6.11 0.56 11.13
C ALA A 486 -5.54 0.14 12.51
N LYS A 487 -4.39 -0.53 12.49
CA LYS A 487 -3.71 -1.04 13.68
C LYS A 487 -2.19 -0.98 13.52
N THR A 488 -1.46 -1.33 14.58
CA THR A 488 -0.01 -1.51 14.49
C THR A 488 0.36 -2.55 13.44
N GLN A 489 1.43 -2.30 12.70
CA GLN A 489 1.99 -3.25 11.73
C GLN A 489 2.90 -4.31 12.35
N TYR A 490 3.22 -4.22 13.63
CA TYR A 490 4.23 -5.05 14.29
C TYR A 490 3.67 -6.25 15.07
N SER A 491 2.36 -6.44 15.07
CA SER A 491 1.70 -7.57 15.74
C SER A 491 0.38 -7.91 15.04
N PHE A 492 -0.09 -9.14 15.17
CA PHE A 492 -1.48 -9.49 14.83
C PHE A 492 -2.50 -8.79 15.73
N SER A 493 -2.13 -8.47 16.98
CA SER A 493 -2.98 -7.71 17.90
C SER A 493 -2.86 -6.20 17.70
N ASP A 494 -3.58 -5.43 18.49
CA ASP A 494 -3.47 -3.97 18.62
C ASP A 494 -2.32 -3.52 19.54
N ASP A 495 -1.60 -4.46 20.16
CA ASP A 495 -0.41 -4.21 21.00
C ASP A 495 0.86 -4.62 20.25
N PRO A 496 1.74 -3.67 19.88
CA PRO A 496 2.97 -3.96 19.13
C PRO A 496 4.00 -4.79 19.90
N LYS A 497 3.84 -4.97 21.23
CA LYS A 497 4.72 -5.78 22.06
C LYS A 497 4.37 -7.26 22.03
N LYS A 498 3.19 -7.63 21.55
CA LYS A 498 2.77 -9.03 21.42
C LYS A 498 3.35 -9.64 20.14
N LEU A 499 4.54 -10.21 20.25
CA LEU A 499 5.27 -10.82 19.14
C LEU A 499 4.74 -12.23 18.80
N GLY A 500 5.23 -12.80 17.70
CA GLY A 500 4.86 -14.14 17.24
C GLY A 500 3.44 -14.17 16.66
N ALA A 501 2.61 -15.07 17.17
CA ALA A 501 1.20 -15.20 16.78
C ALA A 501 0.31 -15.20 18.04
N PRO A 502 0.05 -14.03 18.64
CA PRO A 502 -0.83 -13.93 19.80
C PRO A 502 -2.24 -14.44 19.47
N GLU A 503 -2.87 -15.11 20.43
CA GLU A 503 -4.20 -15.67 20.31
C GLU A 503 -5.09 -15.28 21.50
N GLY A 504 -6.41 -15.37 21.34
CA GLY A 504 -7.37 -15.21 22.42
C GLY A 504 -7.46 -13.80 23.02
N PHE A 505 -6.80 -12.81 22.45
CA PHE A 505 -6.82 -11.44 22.95
C PHE A 505 -8.15 -10.73 22.63
N THR A 506 -8.43 -9.68 23.38
CA THR A 506 -9.50 -8.74 23.09
C THR A 506 -8.93 -7.56 22.32
N LEU A 507 -9.51 -7.24 21.16
CA LEU A 507 -9.18 -6.05 20.39
C LEU A 507 -10.19 -4.95 20.70
N THR A 508 -9.72 -3.73 20.96
CA THR A 508 -10.59 -2.59 21.24
C THR A 508 -10.63 -1.63 20.04
N VAL A 509 -11.83 -1.48 19.46
CA VAL A 509 -12.09 -0.41 18.50
C VAL A 509 -12.21 0.91 19.25
N ARG A 510 -11.25 1.80 19.04
CA ARG A 510 -11.19 3.12 19.69
C ARG A 510 -12.06 4.15 19.00
N ASP A 511 -12.09 4.12 17.68
CA ASP A 511 -12.92 5.00 16.86
C ASP A 511 -13.13 4.41 15.46
N ILE A 512 -14.02 5.01 14.67
CA ILE A 512 -14.15 4.76 13.23
C ILE A 512 -14.19 6.07 12.45
N ARG A 513 -13.66 6.03 11.23
CA ARG A 513 -13.82 7.08 10.22
C ARG A 513 -14.64 6.55 9.05
N ILE A 514 -15.60 7.34 8.60
CA ILE A 514 -16.45 6.98 7.45
C ILE A 514 -15.82 7.59 6.21
N SER A 515 -15.07 6.78 5.45
CA SER A 515 -14.48 7.16 4.17
C SER A 515 -15.48 6.90 3.04
N ARG A 516 -16.50 7.76 2.92
CA ARG A 516 -17.61 7.55 1.98
C ARG A 516 -17.19 7.67 0.53
N GLY A 517 -16.23 8.52 0.23
CA GLY A 517 -15.62 8.66 -1.10
C GLY A 517 -14.88 7.39 -1.50
N ALA A 518 -14.01 6.87 -0.64
CA ALA A 518 -13.31 5.60 -0.85
C ALA A 518 -14.27 4.40 -0.80
N GLY A 519 -15.42 4.55 -0.14
CA GLY A 519 -16.42 3.51 -0.01
C GLY A 519 -16.10 2.49 1.07
N SER A 520 -15.35 2.86 2.13
CA SER A 520 -14.95 1.96 3.22
C SER A 520 -15.12 2.61 4.59
N ILE A 521 -15.11 1.78 5.64
CA ILE A 521 -15.09 2.22 7.03
C ILE A 521 -13.71 1.93 7.61
N VAL A 522 -12.99 2.97 7.99
CA VAL A 522 -11.68 2.85 8.65
C VAL A 522 -11.90 2.63 10.14
N VAL A 523 -11.40 1.53 10.66
CA VAL A 523 -11.58 1.09 12.06
C VAL A 523 -10.27 1.30 12.82
N LEU A 524 -10.27 2.24 13.74
CA LEU A 524 -9.09 2.64 14.52
C LEU A 524 -8.98 1.80 15.79
N THR A 525 -7.91 1.04 15.96
CA THR A 525 -7.71 0.14 17.11
C THR A 525 -6.63 0.61 18.08
N GLY A 526 -5.86 1.62 17.68
CA GLY A 526 -4.78 2.21 18.47
C GLY A 526 -4.61 3.68 18.17
N GLU A 527 -3.53 4.27 18.65
CA GLU A 527 -3.08 5.58 18.19
C GLU A 527 -2.51 5.42 16.79
N ILE A 528 -3.27 5.84 15.80
CA ILE A 528 -2.88 5.79 14.39
C ILE A 528 -2.32 7.14 14.00
N MET A 529 -1.05 7.14 13.63
CA MET A 529 -0.32 8.35 13.26
C MET A 529 -0.49 8.62 11.77
N THR A 530 -1.25 9.64 11.43
CA THR A 530 -1.51 10.08 10.05
C THR A 530 -0.55 11.18 9.57
N MET A 531 0.30 11.69 10.47
CA MET A 531 1.40 12.61 10.16
C MET A 531 2.65 12.16 10.92
N PRO A 532 3.54 11.36 10.27
CA PRO A 532 4.81 10.95 10.86
C PRO A 532 5.72 12.14 11.15
N GLY A 533 6.66 11.98 12.06
CA GLY A 533 7.74 12.95 12.28
C GLY A 533 9.06 12.43 11.72
N LEU A 534 9.97 13.33 11.43
CA LEU A 534 11.36 12.96 11.13
C LEU A 534 12.01 12.30 12.36
N PRO A 535 12.84 11.26 12.17
CA PRO A 535 13.61 10.63 13.25
C PRO A 535 14.74 11.56 13.71
N LYS A 536 15.40 11.20 14.82
CA LYS A 536 16.56 11.95 15.34
C LYS A 536 17.69 12.05 14.31
N GLU A 537 17.93 10.97 13.56
CA GLU A 537 18.84 10.91 12.43
C GLU A 537 18.03 10.57 11.19
N SER A 538 17.76 11.58 10.37
CA SER A 538 16.93 11.44 9.19
C SER A 538 17.76 11.09 7.95
N GLN A 539 17.16 10.42 6.98
CA GLN A 539 17.82 10.19 5.68
C GLN A 539 18.03 11.52 4.91
N ALA A 540 17.23 12.53 5.22
CA ALA A 540 17.43 13.88 4.66
C ALA A 540 18.85 14.44 4.90
N GLU A 541 19.52 14.04 5.99
CA GLU A 541 20.89 14.47 6.31
C GLU A 541 21.96 13.79 5.43
N LYS A 542 21.61 12.71 4.72
CA LYS A 542 22.51 11.91 3.88
C LYS A 542 22.29 12.11 2.39
N ILE A 543 21.10 12.62 2.02
CA ILE A 543 20.75 12.87 0.62
C ILE A 543 21.36 14.19 0.19
N ASP A 544 22.10 14.19 -0.92
CA ASP A 544 22.77 15.37 -1.47
C ASP A 544 22.74 15.34 -3.01
N VAL A 545 23.09 16.45 -3.63
CA VAL A 545 23.20 16.61 -5.07
C VAL A 545 24.65 17.03 -5.43
N LEU A 546 25.25 16.31 -6.39
CA LEU A 546 26.57 16.61 -6.89
C LEU A 546 26.54 17.69 -7.98
N GLU A 547 27.72 18.26 -8.33
CA GLU A 547 27.84 19.31 -9.36
C GLU A 547 27.31 18.88 -10.73
N ASP A 548 27.38 17.60 -11.06
CA ASP A 548 26.85 17.02 -12.30
C ASP A 548 25.34 16.72 -12.26
N GLY A 549 24.67 17.08 -11.16
CA GLY A 549 23.23 16.88 -10.94
C GLY A 549 22.84 15.48 -10.44
N ARG A 550 23.79 14.57 -10.23
CA ARG A 550 23.48 13.26 -9.64
C ARG A 550 23.10 13.39 -8.18
N ILE A 551 22.10 12.63 -7.79
CA ILE A 551 21.63 12.55 -6.41
C ILE A 551 22.38 11.39 -5.72
N VAL A 552 22.83 11.61 -4.50
CA VAL A 552 23.50 10.61 -3.65
C VAL A 552 22.74 10.43 -2.35
N GLY A 553 22.97 9.33 -1.64
CA GLY A 553 22.37 9.07 -0.33
C GLY A 553 20.93 8.52 -0.37
N LEU A 554 20.33 8.35 -1.54
CA LEU A 554 19.11 7.52 -1.68
C LEU A 554 19.47 6.04 -1.54
N MET A 555 18.64 5.27 -0.81
CA MET A 555 18.84 3.85 -0.54
C MET A 555 17.70 3.02 -1.12
#